data_3dfb6e2295fcc957cb4b29911182f245
#
_entry.id   3dfb6e2295fcc957cb4b29911182f245
#
_cell.length_a   1.000
_cell.length_b   1.000
_cell.length_c   1.000
_cell.angle_alpha   90.00
_cell.angle_beta   90.00
_cell.angle_gamma   90.00
#
_symmetry.space_group_name_H-M   'P 1'
#
loop_
_entity.id
_entity.type
_entity.pdbx_description
1 polymer ?
#
loop_
_entity_poly.entity_id
_entity_poly.type
_entity_poly.pdbx_seq_one_letter_code
_entity_poly.pdbx_strand_id
1 'polypeptide(L)'
;MVDGDGGPLGVVIAGANVHDTKLLAATLESMVLFPPPPLPGESQHLCLDKGYDNPTGHEAVSEYGYTDHIRRIGEEKFDENQEKRHPARRWVVERTLAWLSKYRAIQTRYEVKPENYAGLLKFACVLIWTRIWHRIKLDTTD
;
A
#
# COMPACT_ATOMS: atom_id res chain seq x y z
N MET A 1 -0.33 2.86 -1.96
CA MET A 1 0.52 1.90 -1.22
C MET A 1 0.35 2.11 0.27
N VAL A 2 0.38 1.06 1.07
CA VAL A 2 0.18 1.11 2.53
C VAL A 2 1.21 0.20 3.22
N ASP A 3 1.48 0.47 4.50
CA ASP A 3 2.25 -0.43 5.36
C ASP A 3 1.42 -1.63 5.86
N GLY A 4 2.00 -2.47 6.73
CA GLY A 4 1.34 -3.64 7.30
C GLY A 4 0.13 -3.32 8.20
N ASP A 5 0.03 -2.11 8.72
CA ASP A 5 -1.03 -1.62 9.59
C ASP A 5 -2.07 -0.76 8.86
N GLY A 6 -1.90 -0.58 7.56
CA GLY A 6 -2.79 0.19 6.70
C GLY A 6 -2.49 1.70 6.68
N GLY A 7 -1.34 2.10 7.17
CA GLY A 7 -0.86 3.48 7.05
C GLY A 7 -0.50 3.80 5.59
N PRO A 8 -1.09 4.83 4.97
CA PRO A 8 -0.79 5.19 3.59
C PRO A 8 0.63 5.74 3.45
N LEU A 9 1.46 5.10 2.64
CA LEU A 9 2.87 5.47 2.38
C LEU A 9 3.03 6.30 1.11
N GLY A 10 2.29 5.96 0.07
CA GLY A 10 2.33 6.64 -1.22
C GLY A 10 1.01 6.51 -1.97
N VAL A 11 0.69 7.52 -2.78
CA VAL A 11 -0.53 7.57 -3.58
C VAL A 11 -0.29 8.31 -4.88
N VAL A 12 -0.80 7.75 -5.96
CA VAL A 12 -0.82 8.37 -7.30
C VAL A 12 -2.25 8.45 -7.80
N ILE A 13 -2.55 9.49 -8.53
CA ILE A 13 -3.84 9.69 -9.21
C ILE A 13 -3.59 9.61 -10.71
N ALA A 14 -4.35 8.77 -11.37
CA ALA A 14 -4.31 8.64 -12.81
C ALA A 14 -5.73 8.58 -13.40
N GLY A 15 -5.83 8.73 -14.71
CA GLY A 15 -7.09 8.50 -15.41
C GLY A 15 -7.51 7.03 -15.33
N ALA A 16 -8.82 6.77 -15.32
CA ALA A 16 -9.37 5.42 -15.24
C ALA A 16 -8.96 4.48 -16.40
N ASN A 17 -8.41 5.04 -17.47
CA ASN A 17 -7.91 4.30 -18.63
C ASN A 17 -6.45 3.86 -18.49
N VAL A 18 -5.75 4.27 -17.42
CA VAL A 18 -4.36 3.88 -17.15
C VAL A 18 -4.36 2.58 -16.36
N HIS A 19 -3.69 1.57 -16.87
CA HIS A 19 -3.59 0.27 -16.20
C HIS A 19 -2.70 0.38 -14.96
N ASP A 20 -3.11 -0.22 -13.85
CA ASP A 20 -2.46 -0.11 -12.54
C ASP A 20 -0.99 -0.53 -12.55
N THR A 21 -0.62 -1.53 -13.36
CA THR A 21 0.78 -1.98 -13.49
C THR A 21 1.73 -0.88 -13.95
N LYS A 22 1.24 0.06 -14.78
CA LYS A 22 2.03 1.21 -15.23
C LYS A 22 2.25 2.27 -14.15
N LEU A 23 1.47 2.20 -13.08
CA LEU A 23 1.52 3.16 -11.97
C LEU A 23 2.37 2.65 -10.81
N LEU A 24 2.87 1.41 -10.86
CA LEU A 24 3.60 0.81 -9.75
C LEU A 24 4.87 1.61 -9.40
N ALA A 25 5.74 1.86 -10.37
CA ALA A 25 6.96 2.65 -10.18
C ALA A 25 6.63 4.04 -9.62
N ALA A 26 5.70 4.77 -10.27
CA ALA A 26 5.29 6.09 -9.81
C ALA A 26 4.67 6.06 -8.39
N THR A 27 4.00 4.96 -8.01
CA THR A 27 3.46 4.79 -6.67
C THR A 27 4.57 4.58 -5.65
N LEU A 28 5.60 3.81 -5.98
CA LEU A 28 6.78 3.63 -5.15
C LEU A 28 7.56 4.94 -4.99
N GLU A 29 7.76 5.70 -6.06
CA GLU A 29 8.38 7.04 -6.02
C GLU A 29 7.58 8.03 -5.17
N SER A 30 6.25 7.89 -5.13
CA SER A 30 5.37 8.81 -4.39
C SER A 30 5.41 8.61 -2.87
N MET A 31 6.18 7.66 -2.37
CA MET A 31 6.31 7.42 -0.93
C MET A 31 6.89 8.63 -0.22
N VAL A 32 6.21 9.07 0.82
CA VAL A 32 6.64 10.18 1.71
C VAL A 32 7.25 9.65 2.99
N LEU A 33 6.79 8.46 3.41
CA LEU A 33 7.30 7.75 4.58
C LEU A 33 7.97 6.46 4.10
N PHE A 34 9.25 6.32 4.39
CA PHE A 34 9.99 5.12 4.08
C PHE A 34 10.01 4.21 5.30
N PRO A 35 9.70 2.93 5.16
CA PRO A 35 9.89 1.97 6.23
C PRO A 35 11.38 1.93 6.61
N PRO A 36 11.71 1.60 7.88
CA PRO A 36 13.11 1.44 8.29
C PRO A 36 13.78 0.36 7.42
N PRO A 37 15.08 0.50 7.15
CA PRO A 37 15.80 -0.52 6.39
C PRO A 37 15.70 -1.87 7.09
N PRO A 38 15.61 -2.99 6.34
CA PRO A 38 15.55 -4.32 6.92
C PRO A 38 16.83 -4.63 7.70
N LEU A 39 16.71 -5.49 8.71
CA LEU A 39 17.88 -6.00 9.43
C LEU A 39 18.76 -6.86 8.50
N PRO A 40 20.07 -7.01 8.81
CA PRO A 40 20.95 -7.85 8.02
C PRO A 40 20.41 -9.28 7.88
N GLY A 41 20.20 -9.74 6.66
CA GLY A 41 19.62 -11.04 6.36
C GLY A 41 18.10 -11.07 6.23
N GLU A 42 17.42 -9.94 6.48
CA GLU A 42 15.99 -9.79 6.24
C GLU A 42 15.72 -9.07 4.92
N SER A 43 14.56 -9.32 4.33
CA SER A 43 14.08 -8.62 3.14
C SER A 43 12.74 -7.94 3.42
N GLN A 44 12.54 -6.78 2.82
CA GLN A 44 11.23 -6.13 2.84
C GLN A 44 10.37 -6.72 1.72
N HIS A 45 9.18 -7.17 2.05
CA HIS A 45 8.26 -7.77 1.11
C HIS A 45 7.19 -6.76 0.66
N LEU A 46 6.98 -6.67 -0.65
CA LEU A 46 5.89 -5.91 -1.24
C LEU A 46 4.80 -6.88 -1.72
N CYS A 47 3.64 -6.84 -1.05
CA CYS A 47 2.49 -7.67 -1.42
C CYS A 47 1.71 -6.98 -2.55
N LEU A 48 1.60 -7.64 -3.67
CA LEU A 48 0.87 -7.16 -4.85
C LEU A 48 -0.20 -8.19 -5.27
N ASP A 49 -1.18 -7.71 -6.03
CA ASP A 49 -2.17 -8.61 -6.61
C ASP A 49 -1.62 -9.28 -7.89
N LYS A 50 -2.39 -10.27 -8.41
CA LYS A 50 -2.00 -11.04 -9.59
C LYS A 50 -1.80 -10.18 -10.85
N GLY A 51 -2.43 -9.01 -10.93
CA GLY A 51 -2.28 -8.10 -12.08
C GLY A 51 -0.85 -7.62 -12.27
N TYR A 52 -0.03 -7.68 -11.23
CA TYR A 52 1.39 -7.31 -11.26
C TYR A 52 2.34 -8.49 -11.54
N ASP A 53 1.82 -9.72 -11.74
CA ASP A 53 2.61 -10.92 -12.08
C ASP A 53 3.05 -10.86 -13.56
N ASN A 54 3.94 -9.94 -13.86
CA ASN A 54 4.53 -9.71 -15.17
C ASN A 54 5.95 -9.14 -15.03
N PRO A 55 6.80 -9.25 -16.07
CA PRO A 55 8.20 -8.83 -16.01
C PRO A 55 8.41 -7.39 -15.52
N THR A 56 7.60 -6.46 -16.01
CA THR A 56 7.68 -5.04 -15.62
C THR A 56 7.34 -4.83 -14.15
N GLY A 57 6.38 -5.58 -13.60
CA GLY A 57 6.02 -5.54 -12.18
C GLY A 57 7.15 -6.04 -11.30
N HIS A 58 7.73 -7.19 -11.63
CA HIS A 58 8.87 -7.77 -10.91
C HIS A 58 10.10 -6.87 -10.95
N GLU A 59 10.42 -6.31 -12.14
CA GLU A 59 11.53 -5.38 -12.32
C GLU A 59 11.37 -4.12 -11.46
N ALA A 60 10.19 -3.49 -11.49
CA ALA A 60 9.91 -2.31 -10.67
C ALA A 60 10.07 -2.60 -9.17
N VAL A 61 9.56 -3.73 -8.68
CA VAL A 61 9.71 -4.11 -7.26
C VAL A 61 11.17 -4.29 -6.87
N SER A 62 11.93 -4.99 -7.72
CA SER A 62 13.37 -5.26 -7.49
C SER A 62 14.20 -3.98 -7.52
N GLU A 63 13.93 -3.06 -8.43
CA GLU A 63 14.62 -1.76 -8.55
C GLU A 63 14.52 -0.93 -7.27
N TYR A 64 13.37 -1.00 -6.58
CA TYR A 64 13.17 -0.33 -5.29
C TYR A 64 13.62 -1.15 -4.08
N GLY A 65 14.31 -2.27 -4.29
CA GLY A 65 14.91 -3.09 -3.23
C GLY A 65 13.92 -3.94 -2.43
N TYR A 66 12.70 -4.16 -2.95
CA TYR A 66 11.72 -5.03 -2.34
C TYR A 66 11.77 -6.44 -2.93
N THR A 67 11.35 -7.41 -2.13
CA THR A 67 11.03 -8.75 -2.60
C THR A 67 9.54 -8.81 -2.91
N ASP A 68 9.18 -9.16 -4.13
CA ASP A 68 7.79 -9.27 -4.54
C ASP A 68 7.09 -10.45 -3.88
N HIS A 69 5.86 -10.23 -3.48
CA HIS A 69 4.97 -11.24 -2.95
C HIS A 69 3.65 -11.19 -3.72
N ILE A 70 3.64 -11.85 -4.89
CA ILE A 70 2.49 -11.94 -5.79
C ILE A 70 1.91 -13.34 -5.67
N ARG A 71 0.66 -13.46 -5.20
CA ARG A 71 -0.01 -14.75 -5.07
C ARG A 71 -0.89 -15.04 -6.27
N ARG A 72 -0.73 -16.24 -6.81
CA ARG A 72 -1.71 -16.84 -7.72
C ARG A 72 -2.88 -17.42 -6.92
N ILE A 73 -4.09 -17.34 -7.47
CA ILE A 73 -5.28 -17.94 -6.87
C ILE A 73 -5.03 -19.45 -6.71
N GLY A 74 -5.12 -19.96 -5.48
CA GLY A 74 -4.91 -21.38 -5.16
C GLY A 74 -3.49 -21.75 -4.73
N GLU A 75 -2.51 -20.84 -4.77
CA GLU A 75 -1.17 -21.06 -4.24
C GLU A 75 -1.08 -20.57 -2.78
N GLU A 76 -1.52 -21.40 -1.85
CA GLU A 76 -1.16 -21.21 -0.45
C GLU A 76 0.12 -22.01 -0.17
N LYS A 77 1.25 -21.30 0.02
CA LYS A 77 2.48 -21.94 0.50
C LYS A 77 2.39 -22.06 2.01
N PHE A 78 2.42 -23.28 2.49
CA PHE A 78 2.52 -23.60 3.90
C PHE A 78 4.00 -23.81 4.25
N ASP A 79 4.39 -23.46 5.47
CA ASP A 79 5.69 -23.82 6.02
C ASP A 79 5.70 -25.30 6.49
N GLU A 80 6.83 -25.76 7.04
CA GLU A 80 7.01 -27.12 7.56
C GLU A 80 6.05 -27.45 8.71
N ASN A 81 5.50 -26.43 9.40
CA ASN A 81 4.54 -26.55 10.49
C ASN A 81 3.08 -26.41 9.99
N GLN A 82 2.83 -26.42 8.69
CA GLN A 82 1.54 -26.17 8.05
C GLN A 82 0.95 -24.77 8.36
N GLU A 83 1.76 -23.83 8.80
CA GLU A 83 1.35 -22.44 8.93
C GLU A 83 1.51 -21.69 7.59
N LYS A 84 0.61 -20.73 7.32
CA LYS A 84 0.69 -19.92 6.09
C LYS A 84 1.93 -19.03 6.14
N ARG A 85 2.94 -19.37 5.37
CA ARG A 85 4.24 -18.69 5.34
C ARG A 85 4.15 -17.16 5.16
N HIS A 86 3.14 -16.70 4.43
CA HIS A 86 2.84 -15.28 4.24
C HIS A 86 1.33 -15.11 4.01
N PRO A 87 0.52 -14.84 5.03
CA PRO A 87 -0.92 -14.68 4.86
C PRO A 87 -1.22 -13.52 3.89
N ALA A 88 -2.19 -13.70 3.01
CA ALA A 88 -2.62 -12.65 2.10
C ALA A 88 -3.07 -11.43 2.90
N ARG A 89 -2.40 -10.28 2.71
CA ARG A 89 -2.69 -9.03 3.42
C ARG A 89 -3.50 -8.04 2.57
N ARG A 90 -4.16 -8.51 1.54
CA ARG A 90 -5.00 -7.68 0.66
C ARG A 90 -6.04 -6.87 1.43
N TRP A 91 -6.62 -7.46 2.47
CA TRP A 91 -7.57 -6.79 3.34
C TRP A 91 -7.04 -5.48 3.97
N VAL A 92 -5.72 -5.34 4.13
CA VAL A 92 -5.09 -4.12 4.68
C VAL A 92 -5.29 -2.93 3.74
N VAL A 93 -5.06 -3.13 2.44
CA VAL A 93 -5.28 -2.11 1.41
C VAL A 93 -6.76 -1.78 1.30
N GLU A 94 -7.63 -2.81 1.28
CA GLU A 94 -9.09 -2.65 1.22
C GLU A 94 -9.61 -1.84 2.41
N ARG A 95 -9.09 -2.10 3.61
CA ARG A 95 -9.39 -1.35 4.83
C ARG A 95 -9.01 0.13 4.70
N THR A 96 -7.82 0.43 4.19
CA THR A 96 -7.36 1.82 4.01
C THR A 96 -8.20 2.55 2.97
N LEU A 97 -8.54 1.89 1.87
CA LEU A 97 -9.46 2.44 0.86
C LEU A 97 -10.85 2.71 1.46
N ALA A 98 -11.36 1.80 2.31
CA ALA A 98 -12.60 2.00 3.04
C ALA A 98 -12.52 3.18 4.03
N TRP A 99 -11.38 3.45 4.64
CA TRP A 99 -11.19 4.66 5.45
C TRP A 99 -11.19 5.92 4.60
N LEU A 100 -10.49 5.92 3.47
CA LEU A 100 -10.46 7.04 2.53
C LEU A 100 -11.85 7.36 1.98
N SER A 101 -12.66 6.36 1.68
CA SER A 101 -14.01 6.54 1.16
C SER A 101 -14.99 7.19 2.17
N LYS A 102 -14.64 7.24 3.46
CA LYS A 102 -15.42 7.97 4.47
C LYS A 102 -15.27 9.49 4.36
N TYR A 103 -14.24 9.97 3.69
CA TYR A 103 -14.07 11.39 3.41
C TYR A 103 -14.89 11.76 2.18
N ARG A 104 -15.94 12.55 2.36
CA ARG A 104 -16.89 12.91 1.30
C ARG A 104 -16.20 13.53 0.09
N ALA A 105 -15.19 14.38 0.30
CA ALA A 105 -14.42 15.01 -0.78
C ALA A 105 -13.56 14.03 -1.58
N ILE A 106 -13.26 12.85 -1.02
CA ILE A 106 -12.54 11.77 -1.71
C ILE A 106 -13.52 10.85 -2.42
N GLN A 107 -14.63 10.51 -1.77
CA GLN A 107 -15.66 9.64 -2.33
C GLN A 107 -16.32 10.26 -3.56
N THR A 108 -16.59 11.57 -3.52
CA THR A 108 -17.19 12.30 -4.64
C THR A 108 -16.25 13.43 -5.03
N ARG A 109 -15.62 13.29 -6.20
CA ARG A 109 -14.71 14.30 -6.69
C ARG A 109 -15.51 15.51 -7.23
N TYR A 110 -15.41 16.62 -6.53
CA TYR A 110 -15.91 17.92 -6.98
C TYR A 110 -14.80 18.79 -7.59
N GLU A 111 -13.55 18.45 -7.29
CA GLU A 111 -12.38 19.21 -7.74
C GLU A 111 -12.12 19.00 -9.22
N VAL A 112 -12.13 20.11 -9.97
CA VAL A 112 -11.84 20.13 -11.40
C VAL A 112 -10.35 19.89 -11.65
N LYS A 113 -9.49 20.54 -10.88
CA LYS A 113 -8.03 20.42 -10.99
C LYS A 113 -7.54 19.15 -10.30
N PRO A 114 -6.81 18.26 -11.02
CA PRO A 114 -6.26 17.04 -10.42
C PRO A 114 -5.38 17.31 -9.20
N GLU A 115 -4.62 18.42 -9.21
CA GLU A 115 -3.71 18.81 -8.13
C GLU A 115 -4.45 19.10 -6.82
N ASN A 116 -5.62 19.75 -6.90
CA ASN A 116 -6.45 20.04 -5.74
C ASN A 116 -6.99 18.72 -5.13
N TYR A 117 -7.48 17.83 -5.99
CA TYR A 117 -7.94 16.52 -5.53
C TYR A 117 -6.80 15.70 -4.91
N ALA A 118 -5.60 15.74 -5.51
CA ALA A 118 -4.40 15.13 -4.94
C ALA A 118 -4.07 15.70 -3.56
N GLY A 119 -4.18 17.01 -3.38
CA GLY A 119 -3.98 17.68 -2.09
C GLY A 119 -4.97 17.19 -1.03
N LEU A 120 -6.26 17.08 -1.37
CA LEU A 120 -7.29 16.55 -0.47
C LEU A 120 -7.03 15.08 -0.10
N LEU A 121 -6.62 14.27 -1.06
CA LEU A 121 -6.30 12.87 -0.83
C LEU A 121 -5.09 12.72 0.11
N LYS A 122 -4.02 13.49 -0.11
CA LYS A 122 -2.85 13.52 0.78
C LYS A 122 -3.23 13.98 2.19
N PHE A 123 -4.09 14.98 2.31
CA PHE A 123 -4.60 15.43 3.61
C PHE A 123 -5.42 14.35 4.33
N ALA A 124 -6.27 13.61 3.60
CA ALA A 124 -6.97 12.45 4.17
C ALA A 124 -6.00 11.36 4.65
N CYS A 125 -4.90 11.12 3.94
CA CYS A 125 -3.84 10.21 4.38
C CYS A 125 -3.21 10.67 5.70
N VAL A 126 -2.92 11.97 5.86
CA VAL A 126 -2.41 12.53 7.12
C VAL A 126 -3.39 12.30 8.28
N LEU A 127 -4.70 12.48 8.05
CA LEU A 127 -5.72 12.22 9.07
C LEU A 127 -5.81 10.72 9.45
N ILE A 128 -5.54 9.81 8.52
CA ILE A 128 -5.44 8.38 8.82
C ILE A 128 -4.23 8.13 9.71
N TRP A 129 -3.07 8.71 9.39
CA TRP A 129 -1.85 8.59 10.18
C TRP A 129 -2.02 9.14 11.60
N THR A 130 -2.68 10.27 11.80
CA THR A 130 -2.94 10.80 13.14
C THR A 130 -3.76 9.83 13.98
N ARG A 131 -4.74 9.13 13.40
CA ARG A 131 -5.55 8.11 14.10
C ARG A 131 -4.72 6.88 14.45
N ILE A 132 -3.88 6.38 13.52
CA ILE A 132 -2.96 5.27 13.77
C ILE A 132 -2.01 5.63 14.91
N TRP A 133 -1.41 6.82 14.86
CA TRP A 133 -0.50 7.31 15.90
C TRP A 133 -1.14 7.40 17.28
N HIS A 134 -2.36 7.92 17.36
CA HIS A 134 -3.10 7.98 18.64
C HIS A 134 -3.35 6.61 19.22
N ARG A 135 -3.69 5.61 18.39
CA ARG A 135 -3.89 4.25 18.82
C ARG A 135 -2.62 3.62 19.39
N ILE A 136 -1.50 3.75 18.66
CA ILE A 136 -0.19 3.23 19.09
C ILE A 136 0.19 3.84 20.45
N LYS A 137 -0.01 5.14 20.63
CA LYS A 137 0.29 5.80 21.92
C LYS A 137 -0.54 5.24 23.09
N LEU A 138 -1.81 4.95 22.88
CA LEU A 138 -2.67 4.39 23.92
C LEU A 138 -2.20 2.98 24.30
N ASP A 139 -1.88 2.14 23.31
CA ASP A 139 -1.42 0.76 23.52
C ASP A 139 -0.02 0.68 24.19
N THR A 140 0.75 1.77 24.18
CA THR A 140 2.12 1.81 24.78
C THR A 140 2.10 2.38 26.21
N THR A 141 0.97 2.86 26.70
CA THR A 141 0.85 3.53 28.01
C THR A 141 0.24 2.61 29.08
N ASP A 142 -0.20 1.41 28.71
CA ASP A 142 -0.65 0.32 29.58
C ASP A 142 0.47 -0.73 29.77
#